data_001937f6ca1b5fe338a86d4b9572c3fe
#
_entry.id   001937f6ca1b5fe338a86d4b9572c3fe
#
_cell.length_a   1.000
_cell.length_b   1.000
_cell.length_c   1.000
_cell.angle_alpha   90.00
_cell.angle_beta   90.00
_cell.angle_gamma   90.00
#
_symmetry.space_group_name_H-M   'P 1'
#
loop_
_entity.id
_entity.type
_entity.pdbx_description
1 polymer ?
#
loop_
_entity_poly.entity_id
_entity_poly.type
_entity_poly.pdbx_seq_one_letter_code
_entity_poly.pdbx_strand_id
1 'polypeptide(L)'
;MENSKKKAAIGFIFITLLIDITGWGIIIPVVPKLIEELIHADISEAAKYGGWLGFAYAFTQFIFSPLVGNLSDKYGRRPIILISLFGFAVDYIFLALAPSIWWLFLGRIIAGITGASVTTASAYIADISTDEDRAKNFGLIGAAFGLGFIIGPVLGGVLGHYGARVPFYAAAGLCLLNFLYGYFILPESLDKDKRREFDWKRANPVGSFKFLGKHPEISGLITALILIYIAGHAVQSNWSFFTMYKFNWTERMVGISLGVVGLLVGLVQGLLIRWTTPRLGEQKSIYYGLAMYAIGLLLFAFASEGWMMFAFLVPYCLGGICGPALQSVITKSVPSNEQGELQGALTSLMSATSIIGPPMMTNLFYFFTHDEAPFEFSGAPFFLAFILMAISVVITYSAFKKKRKI
;
A
#
# COMPACT_ATOMS: atom_id res chain seq x y z
N MET A 1 19.28 1.40 -32.01
CA MET A 1 17.81 1.22 -32.08
C MET A 1 17.25 0.45 -30.87
N GLU A 2 17.84 -0.65 -30.46
CA GLU A 2 17.37 -1.47 -29.33
C GLU A 2 17.40 -0.71 -27.97
N ASN A 3 18.45 0.05 -27.70
CA ASN A 3 18.60 0.85 -26.48
C ASN A 3 17.56 2.00 -26.38
N SER A 4 17.12 2.54 -27.52
CA SER A 4 16.06 3.55 -27.59
C SER A 4 14.68 2.94 -27.29
N LYS A 5 14.41 1.72 -27.79
CA LYS A 5 13.16 0.99 -27.52
C LYS A 5 13.05 0.59 -26.04
N LYS A 6 14.15 0.12 -25.41
CA LYS A 6 14.19 -0.21 -23.97
C LYS A 6 13.93 1.02 -23.08
N LYS A 7 14.54 2.17 -23.40
CA LYS A 7 14.29 3.43 -22.67
C LYS A 7 12.83 3.89 -22.79
N ALA A 8 12.24 3.77 -23.97
CA ALA A 8 10.83 4.10 -24.18
C ALA A 8 9.90 3.16 -23.38
N ALA A 9 10.21 1.86 -23.32
CA ALA A 9 9.45 0.90 -22.54
C ALA A 9 9.51 1.18 -21.03
N ILE A 10 10.67 1.59 -20.48
CA ILE A 10 10.83 1.98 -19.08
C ILE A 10 10.00 3.22 -18.78
N GLY A 11 10.07 4.25 -19.63
CA GLY A 11 9.25 5.45 -19.48
C GLY A 11 7.75 5.15 -19.53
N PHE A 12 7.35 4.23 -20.41
CA PHE A 12 5.97 3.77 -20.49
C PHE A 12 5.52 3.10 -19.18
N ILE A 13 6.27 2.14 -18.67
CA ILE A 13 5.92 1.45 -17.41
C ILE A 13 5.84 2.43 -16.23
N PHE A 14 6.75 3.40 -16.16
CA PHE A 14 6.69 4.46 -15.14
C PHE A 14 5.38 5.25 -15.23
N ILE A 15 4.98 5.71 -16.41
CA ILE A 15 3.72 6.45 -16.61
C ILE A 15 2.53 5.56 -16.29
N THR A 16 2.54 4.29 -16.70
CA THR A 16 1.49 3.31 -16.38
C THR A 16 1.31 3.16 -14.88
N LEU A 17 2.39 2.93 -14.15
CA LEU A 17 2.34 2.81 -12.69
C LEU A 17 1.92 4.12 -12.00
N LEU A 18 2.42 5.27 -12.49
CA LEU A 18 2.04 6.56 -11.97
C LEU A 18 0.53 6.81 -12.10
N ILE A 19 -0.05 6.54 -13.26
CA ILE A 19 -1.50 6.70 -13.50
C ILE A 19 -2.30 5.72 -12.64
N ASP A 20 -1.87 4.46 -12.54
CA ASP A 20 -2.52 3.42 -11.76
C ASP A 20 -2.59 3.80 -10.27
N ILE A 21 -1.45 4.21 -9.70
CA ILE A 21 -1.36 4.62 -8.29
C ILE A 21 -2.09 5.94 -8.04
N THR A 22 -2.04 6.88 -9.00
CA THR A 22 -2.84 8.11 -8.93
C THR A 22 -4.33 7.78 -8.91
N GLY A 23 -4.80 6.86 -9.77
CA GLY A 23 -6.19 6.40 -9.77
C GLY A 23 -6.63 5.81 -8.43
N TRP A 24 -5.77 5.02 -7.80
CA TRP A 24 -6.03 4.52 -6.45
C TRP A 24 -6.05 5.64 -5.40
N GLY A 25 -5.11 6.59 -5.49
CA GLY A 25 -5.06 7.75 -4.59
C GLY A 25 -6.29 8.67 -4.71
N ILE A 26 -6.82 8.85 -5.91
CA ILE A 26 -7.97 9.75 -6.19
C ILE A 26 -9.21 9.36 -5.36
N ILE A 27 -9.45 8.06 -5.15
CA ILE A 27 -10.67 7.62 -4.47
C ILE A 27 -10.60 7.72 -2.94
N ILE A 28 -9.40 7.75 -2.35
CA ILE A 28 -9.22 7.70 -0.89
C ILE A 28 -9.99 8.80 -0.15
N PRO A 29 -9.97 10.08 -0.57
CA PRO A 29 -10.68 11.14 0.15
C PRO A 29 -12.20 11.06 0.05
N VAL A 30 -12.74 10.38 -0.96
CA VAL A 30 -14.20 10.40 -1.26
C VAL A 30 -14.92 9.11 -0.92
N VAL A 31 -14.19 8.02 -0.66
CA VAL A 31 -14.77 6.73 -0.26
C VAL A 31 -15.69 6.85 0.95
N PRO A 32 -15.33 7.56 2.06
CA PRO A 32 -16.22 7.71 3.20
C PRO A 32 -17.58 8.28 2.80
N LYS A 33 -17.58 9.37 2.03
CA LYS A 33 -18.78 10.06 1.62
C LYS A 33 -19.66 9.22 0.70
N LEU A 34 -19.06 8.49 -0.24
CA LEU A 34 -19.79 7.56 -1.10
C LEU A 34 -20.47 6.44 -0.29
N ILE A 35 -19.78 5.91 0.73
CA ILE A 35 -20.35 4.87 1.57
C ILE A 35 -21.52 5.44 2.38
N GLU A 36 -21.37 6.59 3.04
CA GLU A 36 -22.47 7.27 3.76
C GLU A 36 -23.72 7.41 2.88
N GLU A 37 -23.55 7.91 1.63
CA GLU A 37 -24.65 8.05 0.68
C GLU A 37 -25.35 6.73 0.37
N LEU A 38 -24.61 5.62 0.23
CA LEU A 38 -25.14 4.32 -0.16
C LEU A 38 -25.79 3.54 0.98
N ILE A 39 -25.32 3.72 2.22
CA ILE A 39 -25.88 3.03 3.38
C ILE A 39 -26.88 3.89 4.15
N HIS A 40 -27.01 5.18 3.82
CA HIS A 40 -27.86 6.16 4.52
C HIS A 40 -27.59 6.19 6.03
N ALA A 41 -26.32 6.10 6.43
CA ALA A 41 -25.86 6.11 7.80
C ALA A 41 -24.69 7.08 7.99
N ASP A 42 -24.18 7.21 9.21
CA ASP A 42 -23.12 8.14 9.57
C ASP A 42 -21.71 7.64 9.15
N ILE A 43 -20.72 8.50 9.35
CA ILE A 43 -19.31 8.25 9.03
C ILE A 43 -18.73 7.10 9.85
N SER A 44 -19.23 6.86 11.05
CA SER A 44 -18.79 5.78 11.94
C SER A 44 -19.17 4.42 11.33
N GLU A 45 -20.42 4.26 10.92
CA GLU A 45 -20.88 3.05 10.25
C GLU A 45 -20.23 2.88 8.86
N ALA A 46 -20.05 3.99 8.13
CA ALA A 46 -19.34 3.98 6.86
C ALA A 46 -17.90 3.44 7.00
N ALA A 47 -17.20 3.74 8.09
CA ALA A 47 -15.84 3.22 8.34
C ALA A 47 -15.81 1.70 8.44
N LYS A 48 -16.79 1.09 9.10
CA LYS A 48 -16.93 -0.37 9.18
C LYS A 48 -17.01 -1.01 7.79
N TYR A 49 -17.88 -0.48 6.91
CA TYR A 49 -17.98 -0.95 5.53
C TYR A 49 -16.70 -0.68 4.74
N GLY A 50 -16.02 0.45 4.95
CA GLY A 50 -14.75 0.78 4.33
C GLY A 50 -13.68 -0.26 4.61
N GLY A 51 -13.59 -0.76 5.85
CA GLY A 51 -12.68 -1.84 6.23
C GLY A 51 -12.98 -3.16 5.53
N TRP A 52 -14.26 -3.53 5.45
CA TRP A 52 -14.67 -4.75 4.75
C TRP A 52 -14.50 -4.67 3.23
N LEU A 53 -14.63 -3.49 2.63
CA LEU A 53 -14.28 -3.26 1.22
C LEU A 53 -12.77 -3.44 1.00
N GLY A 54 -11.94 -2.93 1.92
CA GLY A 54 -10.50 -3.18 1.93
C GLY A 54 -10.15 -4.66 2.05
N PHE A 55 -10.84 -5.39 2.95
CA PHE A 55 -10.71 -6.84 3.08
C PHE A 55 -11.05 -7.57 1.77
N ALA A 56 -12.19 -7.25 1.14
CA ALA A 56 -12.63 -7.91 -0.09
C ALA A 56 -11.57 -7.75 -1.21
N TYR A 57 -11.03 -6.56 -1.37
CA TYR A 57 -9.94 -6.29 -2.30
C TYR A 57 -8.67 -7.07 -1.95
N ALA A 58 -8.16 -6.94 -0.72
CA ALA A 58 -6.89 -7.54 -0.31
C ALA A 58 -6.95 -9.08 -0.31
N PHE A 59 -8.07 -9.66 0.10
CA PHE A 59 -8.28 -11.11 0.12
C PHE A 59 -8.28 -11.69 -1.29
N THR A 60 -9.04 -11.09 -2.21
CA THR A 60 -9.06 -11.53 -3.60
C THR A 60 -7.72 -11.32 -4.28
N GLN A 61 -7.06 -10.19 -4.05
CA GLN A 61 -5.71 -9.94 -4.57
C GLN A 61 -4.71 -10.97 -4.05
N PHE A 62 -4.75 -11.32 -2.78
CA PHE A 62 -3.86 -12.32 -2.19
C PHE A 62 -4.00 -13.69 -2.86
N ILE A 63 -5.23 -14.13 -3.14
CA ILE A 63 -5.50 -15.40 -3.80
C ILE A 63 -5.09 -15.36 -5.28
N PHE A 64 -5.46 -14.29 -5.99
CA PHE A 64 -5.32 -14.22 -7.44
C PHE A 64 -3.97 -13.70 -7.92
N SER A 65 -3.21 -12.94 -7.10
CA SER A 65 -1.92 -12.38 -7.51
C SER A 65 -0.90 -13.43 -7.97
N PRO A 66 -0.72 -14.58 -7.28
CA PRO A 66 0.18 -15.63 -7.76
C PRO A 66 -0.33 -16.31 -9.05
N LEU A 67 -1.67 -16.44 -9.20
CA LEU A 67 -2.29 -16.96 -10.42
C LEU A 67 -2.02 -16.04 -11.61
N VAL A 68 -2.28 -14.73 -11.43
CA VAL A 68 -2.08 -13.72 -12.48
C VAL A 68 -0.59 -13.59 -12.82
N GLY A 69 0.32 -13.67 -11.83
CA GLY A 69 1.75 -13.72 -12.05
C GLY A 69 2.16 -14.90 -12.93
N ASN A 70 1.66 -16.09 -12.61
CA ASN A 70 1.91 -17.30 -13.38
C ASN A 70 1.33 -17.24 -14.81
N LEU A 71 0.14 -16.65 -14.96
CA LEU A 71 -0.45 -16.36 -16.28
C LEU A 71 0.42 -15.38 -17.08
N SER A 72 1.05 -14.40 -16.42
CA SER A 72 1.95 -13.46 -17.08
C SER A 72 3.24 -14.11 -17.56
N ASP A 73 3.71 -15.16 -16.87
CA ASP A 73 4.86 -15.97 -17.31
C ASP A 73 4.51 -16.83 -18.54
N LYS A 74 3.26 -17.26 -18.67
CA LYS A 74 2.78 -18.09 -19.76
C LYS A 74 2.40 -17.30 -21.01
N TYR A 75 1.58 -16.27 -20.85
CA TYR A 75 1.01 -15.52 -21.98
C TYR A 75 1.81 -14.27 -22.36
N GLY A 76 2.73 -13.83 -21.51
CA GLY A 76 3.50 -12.61 -21.65
C GLY A 76 3.03 -11.52 -20.67
N ARG A 77 3.88 -10.52 -20.46
CA ARG A 77 3.63 -9.43 -19.50
C ARG A 77 2.58 -8.45 -19.99
N ARG A 78 2.67 -8.08 -21.27
CA ARG A 78 1.81 -7.08 -21.90
C ARG A 78 0.30 -7.41 -21.79
N PRO A 79 -0.19 -8.61 -22.15
CA PRO A 79 -1.62 -8.92 -22.05
C PRO A 79 -2.14 -8.80 -20.61
N ILE A 80 -1.35 -9.23 -19.65
CA ILE A 80 -1.74 -9.21 -18.23
C ILE A 80 -1.80 -7.79 -17.68
N ILE A 81 -0.83 -6.92 -18.02
CA ILE A 81 -0.88 -5.49 -17.66
C ILE A 81 -2.14 -4.86 -18.26
N LEU A 82 -2.45 -5.10 -19.52
CA LEU A 82 -3.62 -4.54 -20.19
C LEU A 82 -4.93 -5.03 -19.54
N ILE A 83 -5.04 -6.32 -19.22
CA ILE A 83 -6.22 -6.87 -18.52
C ILE A 83 -6.37 -6.23 -17.14
N SER A 84 -5.28 -6.03 -16.40
CA SER A 84 -5.30 -5.38 -15.09
C SER A 84 -5.80 -3.93 -15.20
N LEU A 85 -5.27 -3.14 -16.15
CA LEU A 85 -5.70 -1.75 -16.37
C LEU A 85 -7.17 -1.65 -16.77
N PHE A 86 -7.61 -2.54 -17.65
CA PHE A 86 -9.03 -2.63 -18.04
C PHE A 86 -9.92 -3.02 -16.86
N GLY A 87 -9.48 -3.99 -16.05
CA GLY A 87 -10.18 -4.42 -14.84
C GLY A 87 -10.35 -3.29 -13.81
N PHE A 88 -9.32 -2.45 -13.61
CA PHE A 88 -9.44 -1.26 -12.76
C PHE A 88 -10.38 -0.22 -13.36
N ALA A 89 -10.37 0.00 -14.69
CA ALA A 89 -11.33 0.90 -15.32
C ALA A 89 -12.78 0.43 -15.09
N VAL A 90 -13.03 -0.88 -15.23
CA VAL A 90 -14.35 -1.51 -14.94
C VAL A 90 -14.71 -1.33 -13.46
N ASP A 91 -13.80 -1.62 -12.53
CA ASP A 91 -14.02 -1.42 -11.10
C ASP A 91 -14.44 0.02 -10.79
N TYR A 92 -13.69 1.02 -11.26
CA TYR A 92 -14.02 2.42 -11.00
C TYR A 92 -15.36 2.84 -11.61
N ILE A 93 -15.77 2.28 -12.76
CA ILE A 93 -17.11 2.49 -13.30
C ILE A 93 -18.17 1.87 -12.39
N PHE A 94 -17.96 0.65 -11.88
CA PHE A 94 -18.86 0.01 -10.91
C PHE A 94 -19.00 0.88 -9.64
N LEU A 95 -17.90 1.42 -9.12
CA LEU A 95 -17.92 2.31 -7.96
C LEU A 95 -18.66 3.63 -8.26
N ALA A 96 -18.43 4.23 -9.44
CA ALA A 96 -19.07 5.47 -9.85
C ALA A 96 -20.58 5.34 -10.04
N LEU A 97 -21.03 4.21 -10.58
CA LEU A 97 -22.44 3.92 -10.88
C LEU A 97 -23.16 3.14 -9.78
N ALA A 98 -22.49 2.79 -8.68
CA ALA A 98 -23.03 1.95 -7.64
C ALA A 98 -24.36 2.45 -7.10
N PRO A 99 -25.46 1.66 -7.20
CA PRO A 99 -26.76 1.98 -6.59
C PRO A 99 -26.86 1.49 -5.14
N SER A 100 -25.92 0.66 -4.68
CA SER A 100 -25.88 0.12 -3.33
C SER A 100 -24.47 -0.29 -2.94
N ILE A 101 -24.26 -0.49 -1.64
CA ILE A 101 -22.96 -0.90 -1.08
C ILE A 101 -22.44 -2.24 -1.69
N TRP A 102 -23.31 -3.15 -2.06
CA TRP A 102 -22.95 -4.44 -2.66
C TRP A 102 -22.25 -4.31 -4.01
N TRP A 103 -22.57 -3.27 -4.76
CA TRP A 103 -21.86 -2.96 -6.00
C TRP A 103 -20.42 -2.52 -5.74
N LEU A 104 -20.16 -1.81 -4.61
CA LEU A 104 -18.80 -1.52 -4.21
C LEU A 104 -18.01 -2.79 -3.89
N PHE A 105 -18.63 -3.76 -3.18
CA PHE A 105 -18.00 -5.04 -2.91
C PHE A 105 -17.68 -5.80 -4.21
N LEU A 106 -18.59 -5.84 -5.15
CA LEU A 106 -18.36 -6.48 -6.44
C LEU A 106 -17.20 -5.83 -7.19
N GLY A 107 -17.16 -4.50 -7.24
CA GLY A 107 -16.04 -3.76 -7.82
C GLY A 107 -14.71 -4.10 -7.14
N ARG A 108 -14.66 -4.09 -5.80
CA ARG A 108 -13.44 -4.44 -5.05
C ARG A 108 -12.97 -5.87 -5.30
N ILE A 109 -13.88 -6.82 -5.49
CA ILE A 109 -13.55 -8.20 -5.87
C ILE A 109 -12.94 -8.23 -7.29
N ILE A 110 -13.54 -7.55 -8.25
CA ILE A 110 -13.01 -7.44 -9.63
C ILE A 110 -11.61 -6.82 -9.60
N ALA A 111 -11.44 -5.70 -8.89
CA ALA A 111 -10.14 -5.05 -8.73
C ALA A 111 -9.10 -5.96 -8.07
N GLY A 112 -9.48 -6.74 -7.07
CA GLY A 112 -8.58 -7.70 -6.42
C GLY A 112 -8.15 -8.84 -7.36
N ILE A 113 -9.05 -9.35 -8.18
CA ILE A 113 -8.75 -10.40 -9.18
C ILE A 113 -7.80 -9.86 -10.25
N THR A 114 -8.03 -8.64 -10.73
CA THR A 114 -7.25 -8.02 -11.81
C THR A 114 -6.03 -7.24 -11.30
N GLY A 115 -5.91 -7.02 -10.00
CA GLY A 115 -4.95 -6.12 -9.35
C GLY A 115 -3.48 -6.56 -9.34
N ALA A 116 -3.01 -7.20 -10.42
CA ALA A 116 -1.62 -7.65 -10.57
C ALA A 116 -0.75 -6.70 -11.40
N SER A 117 -1.22 -5.46 -11.67
CA SER A 117 -0.48 -4.49 -12.48
C SER A 117 0.93 -4.23 -11.94
N VAL A 118 1.06 -3.98 -10.63
CA VAL A 118 2.36 -3.68 -10.00
C VAL A 118 3.31 -4.88 -10.05
N THR A 119 2.83 -6.09 -9.76
CA THR A 119 3.66 -7.31 -9.78
C THR A 119 4.11 -7.64 -11.19
N THR A 120 3.22 -7.54 -12.16
CA THR A 120 3.53 -7.77 -13.58
C THR A 120 4.44 -6.68 -14.15
N ALA A 121 4.24 -5.41 -13.76
CA ALA A 121 5.13 -4.31 -14.14
C ALA A 121 6.53 -4.47 -13.55
N SER A 122 6.64 -4.97 -12.30
CA SER A 122 7.93 -5.30 -11.69
C SER A 122 8.65 -6.41 -12.47
N ALA A 123 7.93 -7.45 -12.88
CA ALA A 123 8.49 -8.52 -13.73
C ALA A 123 8.89 -7.96 -15.11
N TYR A 124 8.07 -7.11 -15.72
CA TYR A 124 8.39 -6.42 -16.97
C TYR A 124 9.69 -5.61 -16.87
N ILE A 125 9.86 -4.81 -15.80
CA ILE A 125 11.09 -4.06 -15.53
C ILE A 125 12.28 -5.00 -15.38
N ALA A 126 12.12 -6.14 -14.70
CA ALA A 126 13.18 -7.13 -14.54
C ALA A 126 13.61 -7.71 -15.92
N ASP A 127 12.63 -8.00 -16.81
CA ASP A 127 12.88 -8.57 -18.13
C ASP A 127 13.69 -7.63 -19.06
N ILE A 128 13.46 -6.30 -18.97
CA ILE A 128 14.11 -5.31 -19.84
C ILE A 128 15.36 -4.66 -19.23
N SER A 129 15.64 -4.91 -17.94
CA SER A 129 16.77 -4.30 -17.25
C SER A 129 18.04 -5.14 -17.36
N THR A 130 19.18 -4.47 -17.58
CA THR A 130 20.50 -5.07 -17.35
C THR A 130 20.78 -5.14 -15.85
N ASP A 131 21.75 -5.95 -15.43
CA ASP A 131 22.13 -6.02 -14.02
C ASP A 131 22.60 -4.68 -13.44
N GLU A 132 23.24 -3.85 -14.30
CA GLU A 132 23.72 -2.51 -13.93
C GLU A 132 22.58 -1.51 -13.73
N ASP A 133 21.54 -1.54 -14.59
CA ASP A 133 20.42 -0.60 -14.55
C ASP A 133 19.25 -1.08 -13.67
N ARG A 134 19.26 -2.33 -13.24
CA ARG A 134 18.13 -2.97 -12.52
C ARG A 134 17.69 -2.17 -11.29
N ALA A 135 18.62 -1.84 -10.39
CA ALA A 135 18.31 -1.09 -9.19
C ALA A 135 17.72 0.30 -9.48
N LYS A 136 18.23 0.99 -10.50
CA LYS A 136 17.72 2.28 -10.96
C LYS A 136 16.29 2.17 -11.51
N ASN A 137 16.04 1.16 -12.35
CA ASN A 137 14.74 0.95 -12.98
C ASN A 137 13.67 0.53 -11.97
N PHE A 138 14.02 -0.31 -10.97
CA PHE A 138 13.13 -0.59 -9.85
C PHE A 138 12.85 0.63 -8.98
N GLY A 139 13.80 1.55 -8.86
CA GLY A 139 13.61 2.84 -8.19
C GLY A 139 12.48 3.68 -8.79
N LEU A 140 12.18 3.51 -10.09
CA LEU A 140 11.06 4.18 -10.75
C LEU A 140 9.70 3.72 -10.22
N ILE A 141 9.57 2.46 -9.79
CA ILE A 141 8.35 1.97 -9.14
C ILE A 141 8.10 2.79 -7.87
N GLY A 142 9.12 2.93 -7.02
CA GLY A 142 9.02 3.75 -5.81
C GLY A 142 8.71 5.23 -6.09
N ALA A 143 9.29 5.79 -7.16
CA ALA A 143 9.00 7.16 -7.58
C ALA A 143 7.55 7.31 -8.07
N ALA A 144 7.02 6.33 -8.83
CA ALA A 144 5.63 6.32 -9.27
C ALA A 144 4.67 6.23 -8.07
N PHE A 145 4.97 5.38 -7.07
CA PHE A 145 4.21 5.33 -5.81
C PHE A 145 4.23 6.66 -5.08
N GLY A 146 5.41 7.26 -4.87
CA GLY A 146 5.54 8.53 -4.19
C GLY A 146 4.77 9.67 -4.86
N LEU A 147 4.93 9.83 -6.17
CA LEU A 147 4.23 10.87 -6.93
C LEU A 147 2.73 10.59 -7.03
N GLY A 148 2.32 9.35 -7.27
CA GLY A 148 0.91 8.98 -7.37
C GLY A 148 0.16 9.20 -6.05
N PHE A 149 0.80 8.91 -4.91
CA PHE A 149 0.24 9.19 -3.58
C PHE A 149 0.21 10.67 -3.20
N ILE A 150 0.97 11.53 -3.86
CA ILE A 150 0.85 12.98 -3.72
C ILE A 150 -0.28 13.50 -4.62
N ILE A 151 -0.23 13.14 -5.89
CA ILE A 151 -1.13 13.69 -6.92
C ILE A 151 -2.56 13.15 -6.73
N GLY A 152 -2.70 11.84 -6.49
CA GLY A 152 -3.99 11.16 -6.42
C GLY A 152 -4.93 11.76 -5.38
N PRO A 153 -4.59 11.77 -4.09
CA PRO A 153 -5.48 12.30 -3.05
C PRO A 153 -5.79 13.79 -3.23
N VAL A 154 -4.83 14.58 -3.69
CA VAL A 154 -5.07 16.02 -3.97
C VAL A 154 -6.10 16.18 -5.09
N LEU A 155 -5.95 15.46 -6.20
CA LEU A 155 -6.94 15.47 -7.28
C LEU A 155 -8.28 14.94 -6.81
N GLY A 156 -8.29 13.85 -6.03
CA GLY A 156 -9.49 13.26 -5.46
C GLY A 156 -10.25 14.22 -4.57
N GLY A 157 -9.55 14.95 -3.69
CA GLY A 157 -10.15 15.97 -2.84
C GLY A 157 -10.71 17.14 -3.62
N VAL A 158 -10.04 17.60 -4.68
CA VAL A 158 -10.53 18.68 -5.56
C VAL A 158 -11.75 18.22 -6.35
N LEU A 159 -11.71 17.02 -6.94
CA LEU A 159 -12.81 16.47 -7.73
C LEU A 159 -14.01 16.10 -6.85
N GLY A 160 -13.78 15.67 -5.61
CA GLY A 160 -14.81 15.34 -4.63
C GLY A 160 -15.74 16.52 -4.30
N HIS A 161 -15.22 17.74 -4.42
CA HIS A 161 -16.05 18.95 -4.27
C HIS A 161 -17.22 19.04 -5.28
N TYR A 162 -17.07 18.42 -6.44
CA TYR A 162 -18.11 18.37 -7.47
C TYR A 162 -19.06 17.17 -7.31
N GLY A 163 -18.88 16.36 -6.30
CA GLY A 163 -19.68 15.19 -5.95
C GLY A 163 -18.83 13.94 -5.68
N ALA A 164 -19.29 13.11 -4.74
CA ALA A 164 -18.56 11.91 -4.29
C ALA A 164 -18.22 10.91 -5.41
N ARG A 165 -18.98 10.91 -6.50
CA ARG A 165 -18.81 9.99 -7.64
C ARG A 165 -17.86 10.51 -8.72
N VAL A 166 -17.61 11.83 -8.78
CA VAL A 166 -16.77 12.44 -9.82
C VAL A 166 -15.33 11.90 -9.83
N PRO A 167 -14.67 11.71 -8.67
CA PRO A 167 -13.33 11.12 -8.63
C PRO A 167 -13.25 9.71 -9.22
N PHE A 168 -14.30 8.90 -9.06
CA PHE A 168 -14.34 7.55 -9.63
C PHE A 168 -14.45 7.57 -11.16
N TYR A 169 -15.23 8.47 -11.75
CA TYR A 169 -15.25 8.66 -13.21
C TYR A 169 -13.89 9.13 -13.73
N ALA A 170 -13.22 10.03 -13.01
CA ALA A 170 -11.88 10.48 -13.37
C ALA A 170 -10.87 9.33 -13.32
N ALA A 171 -10.89 8.51 -12.25
CA ALA A 171 -10.04 7.33 -12.12
C ALA A 171 -10.32 6.31 -13.22
N ALA A 172 -11.59 6.03 -13.54
CA ALA A 172 -11.97 5.16 -14.65
C ALA A 172 -11.43 5.67 -15.99
N GLY A 173 -11.59 6.97 -16.25
CA GLY A 173 -11.06 7.61 -17.45
C GLY A 173 -9.54 7.51 -17.56
N LEU A 174 -8.81 7.74 -16.46
CA LEU A 174 -7.36 7.61 -16.41
C LEU A 174 -6.91 6.15 -16.67
N CYS A 175 -7.57 5.16 -16.06
CA CYS A 175 -7.27 3.75 -16.30
C CYS A 175 -7.56 3.35 -17.74
N LEU A 176 -8.66 3.82 -18.34
CA LEU A 176 -8.99 3.56 -19.74
C LEU A 176 -7.98 4.21 -20.69
N LEU A 177 -7.59 5.46 -20.45
CA LEU A 177 -6.53 6.12 -21.20
C LEU A 177 -5.21 5.37 -21.10
N ASN A 178 -4.87 4.90 -19.91
CA ASN A 178 -3.67 4.11 -19.66
C ASN A 178 -3.73 2.74 -20.37
N PHE A 179 -4.88 2.09 -20.37
CA PHE A 179 -5.13 0.87 -21.15
C PHE A 179 -4.93 1.11 -22.64
N LEU A 180 -5.54 2.16 -23.21
CA LEU A 180 -5.39 2.51 -24.63
C LEU A 180 -3.93 2.86 -24.97
N TYR A 181 -3.27 3.66 -24.13
CA TYR A 181 -1.86 3.98 -24.27
C TYR A 181 -1.00 2.70 -24.28
N GLY A 182 -1.26 1.76 -23.33
CA GLY A 182 -0.59 0.48 -23.30
C GLY A 182 -0.89 -0.41 -24.49
N TYR A 183 -2.14 -0.41 -24.95
CA TYR A 183 -2.54 -1.20 -26.10
C TYR A 183 -1.77 -0.82 -27.37
N PHE A 184 -1.54 0.46 -27.61
CA PHE A 184 -0.86 0.93 -28.82
C PHE A 184 0.66 1.00 -28.69
N ILE A 185 1.21 1.20 -27.48
CA ILE A 185 2.62 1.58 -27.31
C ILE A 185 3.44 0.52 -26.57
N LEU A 186 2.84 -0.24 -25.62
CA LEU A 186 3.58 -1.19 -24.80
C LEU A 186 4.03 -2.40 -25.64
N PRO A 187 5.35 -2.64 -25.86
CA PRO A 187 5.82 -3.88 -26.45
C PRO A 187 5.74 -5.04 -25.44
N GLU A 188 5.81 -6.26 -25.93
CA GLU A 188 6.00 -7.43 -25.06
C GLU A 188 7.45 -7.48 -24.56
N SER A 189 7.65 -7.75 -23.27
CA SER A 189 9.01 -7.88 -22.68
C SER A 189 9.49 -9.33 -22.61
N LEU A 190 8.57 -10.28 -22.54
CA LEU A 190 8.89 -11.69 -22.38
C LEU A 190 8.86 -12.41 -23.72
N ASP A 191 10.04 -12.75 -24.26
CA ASP A 191 10.20 -13.52 -25.47
C ASP A 191 9.45 -14.86 -25.38
N LYS A 192 8.90 -15.32 -26.51
CA LYS A 192 8.11 -16.57 -26.55
C LYS A 192 8.90 -17.77 -26.02
N ASP A 193 10.19 -17.82 -26.31
CA ASP A 193 11.07 -18.93 -25.92
C ASP A 193 11.41 -18.95 -24.41
N LYS A 194 11.20 -17.82 -23.73
CA LYS A 194 11.41 -17.69 -22.28
C LYS A 194 10.12 -17.88 -21.46
N ARG A 195 8.97 -18.06 -22.14
CA ARG A 195 7.69 -18.29 -21.49
C ARG A 195 7.67 -19.65 -20.84
N ARG A 196 7.00 -19.73 -19.67
CA ARG A 196 6.86 -20.94 -18.89
C ARG A 196 5.44 -21.46 -18.98
N GLU A 197 5.27 -22.76 -18.88
CA GLU A 197 3.95 -23.34 -18.72
C GLU A 197 3.37 -23.01 -17.34
N PHE A 198 2.04 -22.96 -17.27
CA PHE A 198 1.32 -22.66 -16.04
C PHE A 198 1.51 -23.82 -15.03
N ASP A 199 1.91 -23.48 -13.80
CA ASP A 199 2.13 -24.44 -12.73
C ASP A 199 1.33 -24.07 -11.47
N TRP A 200 0.33 -24.88 -11.13
CA TRP A 200 -0.50 -24.70 -9.93
C TRP A 200 0.28 -24.71 -8.62
N LYS A 201 1.43 -25.39 -8.55
CA LYS A 201 2.25 -25.41 -7.32
C LYS A 201 2.88 -24.06 -7.02
N ARG A 202 3.17 -23.29 -8.07
CA ARG A 202 3.69 -21.91 -7.94
C ARG A 202 2.61 -20.88 -7.64
N ALA A 203 1.36 -21.19 -7.95
CA ALA A 203 0.21 -20.35 -7.66
C ALA A 203 -0.27 -20.43 -6.20
N ASN A 204 0.56 -20.92 -5.28
CA ASN A 204 0.22 -21.10 -3.87
C ASN A 204 0.69 -19.91 -3.02
N PRO A 205 -0.22 -19.02 -2.56
CA PRO A 205 0.16 -17.84 -1.78
C PRO A 205 0.67 -18.18 -0.37
N VAL A 206 0.35 -19.37 0.14
CA VAL A 206 0.68 -19.80 1.51
C VAL A 206 2.07 -20.48 1.58
N GLY A 207 2.59 -20.92 0.45
CA GLY A 207 3.86 -21.66 0.39
C GLY A 207 5.04 -20.89 0.98
N SER A 208 5.06 -19.58 0.80
CA SER A 208 6.11 -18.68 1.27
C SER A 208 6.25 -18.60 2.80
N PHE A 209 5.18 -18.89 3.56
CA PHE A 209 5.25 -18.86 5.03
C PHE A 209 6.12 -19.99 5.61
N LYS A 210 6.25 -21.11 4.90
CA LYS A 210 7.12 -22.23 5.35
C LYS A 210 8.59 -21.82 5.44
N PHE A 211 9.01 -20.88 4.61
CA PHE A 211 10.38 -20.36 4.63
C PHE A 211 10.75 -19.72 5.97
N LEU A 212 9.82 -18.99 6.58
CA LEU A 212 10.07 -18.29 7.85
C LEU A 212 10.37 -19.25 9.00
N GLY A 213 9.80 -20.46 8.97
CA GLY A 213 10.07 -21.50 9.97
C GLY A 213 11.50 -22.06 9.90
N LYS A 214 12.21 -21.89 8.77
CA LYS A 214 13.60 -22.33 8.61
C LYS A 214 14.61 -21.36 9.26
N HIS A 215 14.21 -20.11 9.52
CA HIS A 215 15.07 -19.02 9.98
C HIS A 215 14.62 -18.42 11.32
N PRO A 216 14.75 -19.18 12.44
CA PRO A 216 14.34 -18.72 13.76
C PRO A 216 15.12 -17.47 14.24
N GLU A 217 16.32 -17.24 13.70
CA GLU A 217 17.20 -16.11 14.04
C GLU A 217 16.62 -14.74 13.61
N ILE A 218 15.77 -14.71 12.57
CA ILE A 218 15.11 -13.49 12.10
C ILE A 218 13.67 -13.37 12.60
N SER A 219 13.13 -14.36 13.31
CA SER A 219 11.72 -14.41 13.68
C SER A 219 11.26 -13.18 14.48
N GLY A 220 12.08 -12.69 15.41
CA GLY A 220 11.79 -11.47 16.17
C GLY A 220 11.72 -10.22 15.28
N LEU A 221 12.59 -10.08 14.30
CA LEU A 221 12.56 -8.95 13.35
C LEU A 221 11.37 -9.04 12.39
N ILE A 222 11.01 -10.26 11.97
CA ILE A 222 9.80 -10.52 11.18
C ILE A 222 8.54 -10.16 11.97
N THR A 223 8.45 -10.58 13.24
CA THR A 223 7.33 -10.22 14.11
C THR A 223 7.21 -8.70 14.26
N ALA A 224 8.32 -8.00 14.47
CA ALA A 224 8.34 -6.54 14.52
C ALA A 224 7.81 -5.92 13.20
N LEU A 225 8.21 -6.46 12.05
CA LEU A 225 7.76 -5.99 10.74
C LEU A 225 6.24 -6.21 10.54
N ILE A 226 5.71 -7.35 10.98
CA ILE A 226 4.25 -7.62 10.97
C ILE A 226 3.50 -6.57 11.80
N LEU A 227 3.97 -6.28 13.00
CA LEU A 227 3.35 -5.28 13.86
C LEU A 227 3.39 -3.88 13.25
N ILE A 228 4.49 -3.52 12.58
CA ILE A 228 4.61 -2.26 11.83
C ILE A 228 3.57 -2.20 10.69
N TYR A 229 3.43 -3.26 9.91
CA TYR A 229 2.45 -3.31 8.81
C TYR A 229 1.01 -3.20 9.34
N ILE A 230 0.67 -3.96 10.39
CA ILE A 230 -0.66 -3.88 11.01
C ILE A 230 -0.93 -2.47 11.55
N ALA A 231 0.03 -1.88 12.27
CA ALA A 231 -0.09 -0.52 12.79
C ALA A 231 -0.25 0.53 11.66
N GLY A 232 0.42 0.33 10.53
CA GLY A 232 0.30 1.19 9.36
C GLY A 232 -1.14 1.26 8.81
N HIS A 233 -1.90 0.18 8.92
CA HIS A 233 -3.30 0.16 8.49
C HIS A 233 -4.21 1.08 9.32
N ALA A 234 -3.82 1.47 10.55
CA ALA A 234 -4.57 2.47 11.31
C ALA A 234 -4.65 3.81 10.56
N VAL A 235 -3.54 4.24 9.94
CA VAL A 235 -3.51 5.46 9.14
C VAL A 235 -4.13 5.21 7.76
N GLN A 236 -3.74 4.14 7.07
CA GLN A 236 -4.19 3.87 5.71
C GLN A 236 -5.71 3.70 5.57
N SER A 237 -6.35 3.04 6.54
CA SER A 237 -7.78 2.72 6.48
C SER A 237 -8.68 3.69 7.24
N ASN A 238 -8.17 4.42 8.25
CA ASN A 238 -9.02 5.30 9.07
C ASN A 238 -8.78 6.80 8.87
N TRP A 239 -7.70 7.22 8.19
CA TRP A 239 -7.36 8.65 8.09
C TRP A 239 -8.53 9.51 7.63
N SER A 240 -9.17 9.16 6.53
CA SER A 240 -10.30 9.91 5.98
C SER A 240 -11.52 9.87 6.92
N PHE A 241 -11.89 8.69 7.43
CA PHE A 241 -13.01 8.54 8.36
C PHE A 241 -12.79 9.32 9.66
N PHE A 242 -11.62 9.18 10.27
CA PHE A 242 -11.27 9.86 11.52
C PHE A 242 -11.27 11.37 11.38
N THR A 243 -10.65 11.91 10.33
CA THR A 243 -10.53 13.35 10.15
C THR A 243 -11.87 13.99 9.76
N MET A 244 -12.70 13.30 8.99
CA MET A 244 -14.06 13.74 8.69
C MET A 244 -14.95 13.69 9.93
N TYR A 245 -14.89 12.60 10.72
CA TYR A 245 -15.66 12.43 11.94
C TYR A 245 -15.28 13.48 13.00
N LYS A 246 -14.00 13.59 13.33
CA LYS A 246 -13.54 14.36 14.48
C LYS A 246 -13.42 15.85 14.21
N PHE A 247 -12.99 16.23 13.00
CA PHE A 247 -12.68 17.63 12.66
C PHE A 247 -13.59 18.19 11.57
N ASN A 248 -14.60 17.43 11.12
CA ASN A 248 -15.50 17.82 10.03
C ASN A 248 -14.73 18.24 8.77
N TRP A 249 -13.63 17.54 8.46
CA TRP A 249 -12.87 17.82 7.26
C TRP A 249 -13.65 17.46 6.01
N THR A 250 -13.56 18.35 5.01
CA THR A 250 -14.05 18.06 3.67
C THR A 250 -13.09 17.11 2.93
N GLU A 251 -13.56 16.50 1.85
CA GLU A 251 -12.75 15.65 0.96
C GLU A 251 -11.50 16.41 0.47
N ARG A 252 -11.63 17.73 0.24
CA ARG A 252 -10.51 18.60 -0.15
C ARG A 252 -9.44 18.68 0.94
N MET A 253 -9.82 18.84 2.19
CA MET A 253 -8.88 18.92 3.31
C MET A 253 -8.19 17.55 3.53
N VAL A 254 -8.94 16.45 3.44
CA VAL A 254 -8.39 15.09 3.46
C VAL A 254 -7.38 14.91 2.33
N GLY A 255 -7.74 15.30 1.10
CA GLY A 255 -6.84 15.21 -0.06
C GLY A 255 -5.55 16.00 0.14
N ILE A 256 -5.62 17.25 0.64
CA ILE A 256 -4.45 18.08 0.95
C ILE A 256 -3.57 17.40 2.01
N SER A 257 -4.16 16.88 3.09
CA SER A 257 -3.41 16.25 4.18
C SER A 257 -2.66 15.00 3.70
N LEU A 258 -3.28 14.18 2.87
CA LEU A 258 -2.64 13.01 2.25
C LEU A 258 -1.55 13.42 1.25
N GLY A 259 -1.73 14.52 0.52
CA GLY A 259 -0.68 15.11 -0.31
C GLY A 259 0.55 15.53 0.52
N VAL A 260 0.32 16.13 1.70
CA VAL A 260 1.40 16.48 2.65
C VAL A 260 2.09 15.21 3.18
N VAL A 261 1.32 14.16 3.52
CA VAL A 261 1.91 12.84 3.88
C VAL A 261 2.82 12.34 2.77
N GLY A 262 2.33 12.32 1.52
CA GLY A 262 3.12 11.86 0.38
C GLY A 262 4.42 12.67 0.21
N LEU A 263 4.35 14.00 0.34
CA LEU A 263 5.52 14.88 0.27
C LEU A 263 6.52 14.57 1.39
N LEU A 264 6.06 14.50 2.64
CA LEU A 264 6.94 14.21 3.80
C LEU A 264 7.57 12.83 3.71
N VAL A 265 6.80 11.79 3.32
CA VAL A 265 7.33 10.44 3.10
C VAL A 265 8.37 10.45 1.98
N GLY A 266 8.11 11.17 0.88
CA GLY A 266 9.06 11.34 -0.21
C GLY A 266 10.36 12.01 0.23
N LEU A 267 10.30 13.05 1.04
CA LEU A 267 11.47 13.73 1.61
C LEU A 267 12.24 12.81 2.57
N VAL A 268 11.55 12.09 3.44
CA VAL A 268 12.18 11.16 4.38
C VAL A 268 12.87 10.01 3.65
N GLN A 269 12.16 9.34 2.74
CA GLN A 269 12.72 8.17 2.04
C GLN A 269 13.73 8.55 0.96
N GLY A 270 13.52 9.67 0.27
CA GLY A 270 14.38 10.12 -0.83
C GLY A 270 15.67 10.80 -0.35
N LEU A 271 15.59 11.61 0.70
CA LEU A 271 16.70 12.44 1.16
C LEU A 271 17.21 12.05 2.56
N LEU A 272 16.30 11.96 3.55
CA LEU A 272 16.72 11.83 4.95
C LEU A 272 17.38 10.48 5.24
N ILE A 273 16.88 9.39 4.67
CA ILE A 273 17.45 8.04 4.85
C ILE A 273 18.90 7.99 4.34
N ARG A 274 19.19 8.64 3.21
CA ARG A 274 20.56 8.68 2.65
C ARG A 274 21.56 9.37 3.57
N TRP A 275 21.08 10.28 4.41
CA TRP A 275 21.90 11.02 5.36
C TRP A 275 21.96 10.36 6.74
N THR A 276 20.84 9.81 7.23
CA THR A 276 20.72 9.24 8.58
C THR A 276 21.30 7.84 8.67
N THR A 277 21.00 6.94 7.74
CA THR A 277 21.43 5.54 7.82
C THR A 277 22.96 5.38 7.85
N PRO A 278 23.79 6.10 7.04
CA PRO A 278 25.23 6.00 7.13
C PRO A 278 25.81 6.51 8.45
N ARG A 279 25.15 7.50 9.10
CA ARG A 279 25.64 8.11 10.35
C ARG A 279 25.19 7.38 11.61
N LEU A 280 23.95 6.92 11.64
CA LEU A 280 23.36 6.26 12.81
C LEU A 280 23.62 4.75 12.80
N GLY A 281 23.80 4.16 11.62
CA GLY A 281 23.77 2.73 11.41
C GLY A 281 22.35 2.17 11.45
N GLU A 282 22.16 0.92 10.97
CA GLU A 282 20.85 0.30 10.80
C GLU A 282 20.10 0.14 12.13
N GLN A 283 20.78 -0.33 13.18
CA GLN A 283 20.15 -0.62 14.47
C GLN A 283 19.56 0.63 15.14
N LYS A 284 20.32 1.75 15.18
CA LYS A 284 19.83 3.00 15.75
C LYS A 284 18.72 3.60 14.87
N SER A 285 18.86 3.53 13.54
CA SER A 285 17.81 3.99 12.60
C SER A 285 16.47 3.27 12.83
N ILE A 286 16.50 1.96 13.12
CA ILE A 286 15.31 1.20 13.47
C ILE A 286 14.70 1.73 14.77
N TYR A 287 15.47 1.90 15.84
CA TYR A 287 14.92 2.38 17.11
C TYR A 287 14.36 3.79 17.03
N TYR A 288 15.09 4.72 16.42
CA TYR A 288 14.60 6.09 16.23
C TYR A 288 13.35 6.13 15.35
N GLY A 289 13.34 5.37 14.27
CA GLY A 289 12.18 5.31 13.39
C GLY A 289 10.95 4.72 14.08
N LEU A 290 11.08 3.61 14.80
CA LEU A 290 9.98 3.02 15.57
C LEU A 290 9.47 3.96 16.67
N ALA A 291 10.38 4.65 17.38
CA ALA A 291 9.99 5.62 18.40
C ALA A 291 9.23 6.81 17.79
N MET A 292 9.69 7.35 16.66
CA MET A 292 9.00 8.44 15.96
C MET A 292 7.63 8.00 15.44
N TYR A 293 7.49 6.78 14.89
CA TYR A 293 6.19 6.24 14.52
C TYR A 293 5.26 6.13 15.73
N ALA A 294 5.74 5.54 16.85
CA ALA A 294 4.95 5.39 18.06
C ALA A 294 4.48 6.76 18.59
N ILE A 295 5.38 7.76 18.65
CA ILE A 295 5.04 9.13 19.06
C ILE A 295 3.99 9.72 18.13
N GLY A 296 4.18 9.64 16.80
CA GLY A 296 3.22 10.19 15.83
C GLY A 296 1.83 9.57 15.97
N LEU A 297 1.74 8.24 16.13
CA LEU A 297 0.48 7.53 16.31
C LEU A 297 -0.21 7.89 17.63
N LEU A 298 0.57 8.01 18.73
CA LEU A 298 0.03 8.46 20.01
C LEU A 298 -0.52 9.88 19.91
N LEU A 299 0.18 10.78 19.26
CA LEU A 299 -0.25 12.15 19.06
C LEU A 299 -1.52 12.22 18.19
N PHE A 300 -1.64 11.42 17.13
CA PHE A 300 -2.88 11.32 16.34
C PHE A 300 -4.08 10.84 17.19
N ALA A 301 -3.86 9.86 18.06
CA ALA A 301 -4.93 9.34 18.91
C ALA A 301 -5.57 10.41 19.81
N PHE A 302 -4.78 11.37 20.28
CA PHE A 302 -5.22 12.42 21.21
C PHE A 302 -5.31 13.81 20.57
N ALA A 303 -5.18 13.93 19.24
CA ALA A 303 -5.34 15.21 18.55
C ALA A 303 -6.74 15.78 18.82
N SER A 304 -6.83 17.01 19.32
CA SER A 304 -8.08 17.72 19.62
C SER A 304 -8.47 18.73 18.53
N GLU A 305 -7.50 19.19 17.75
CA GLU A 305 -7.68 20.18 16.72
C GLU A 305 -7.13 19.72 15.36
N GLY A 306 -7.81 20.09 14.25
CA GLY A 306 -7.42 19.61 12.93
C GLY A 306 -5.98 19.99 12.49
N TRP A 307 -5.49 21.17 12.88
CA TRP A 307 -4.11 21.61 12.56
C TRP A 307 -3.06 20.69 13.21
N MET A 308 -3.37 20.07 14.36
CA MET A 308 -2.46 19.14 15.05
C MET A 308 -2.14 17.93 14.19
N MET A 309 -3.10 17.49 13.34
CA MET A 309 -2.86 16.38 12.41
C MET A 309 -1.69 16.70 11.48
N PHE A 310 -1.59 17.92 10.95
CA PHE A 310 -0.47 18.32 10.10
C PHE A 310 0.87 18.37 10.86
N ALA A 311 0.86 18.90 12.08
CA ALA A 311 2.07 18.95 12.92
C ALA A 311 2.57 17.56 13.29
N PHE A 312 1.65 16.65 13.63
CA PHE A 312 1.95 15.28 14.05
C PHE A 312 2.33 14.35 12.89
N LEU A 313 2.08 14.76 11.62
CA LEU A 313 2.64 14.09 10.46
C LEU A 313 4.17 14.10 10.47
N VAL A 314 4.81 15.11 11.06
CA VAL A 314 6.27 15.20 11.07
C VAL A 314 6.89 14.00 11.80
N PRO A 315 6.62 13.75 13.11
CA PRO A 315 7.16 12.57 13.78
C PRO A 315 6.69 11.26 13.12
N TYR A 316 5.42 11.17 12.68
CA TYR A 316 4.92 9.99 11.99
C TYR A 316 5.73 9.68 10.73
N CYS A 317 5.94 10.63 9.84
CA CYS A 317 6.69 10.42 8.60
C CYS A 317 8.18 10.16 8.84
N LEU A 318 8.79 10.77 9.87
CA LEU A 318 10.15 10.47 10.30
C LEU A 318 10.30 8.99 10.70
N GLY A 319 9.25 8.38 11.22
CA GLY A 319 9.20 6.94 11.49
C GLY A 319 9.50 6.08 10.27
N GLY A 320 9.25 6.57 9.05
CA GLY A 320 9.53 5.88 7.79
C GLY A 320 10.97 5.41 7.58
N ILE A 321 11.92 5.90 8.41
CA ILE A 321 13.31 5.46 8.41
C ILE A 321 13.45 4.00 8.85
N CYS A 322 12.57 3.48 9.74
CA CYS A 322 12.70 2.14 10.31
C CYS A 322 12.48 1.02 9.29
N GLY A 323 11.54 1.17 8.35
CA GLY A 323 11.17 0.11 7.41
C GLY A 323 12.35 -0.39 6.55
N PRO A 324 12.98 0.47 5.74
CA PRO A 324 14.14 0.11 4.94
C PRO A 324 15.32 -0.42 5.78
N ALA A 325 15.57 0.17 6.96
CA ALA A 325 16.65 -0.28 7.84
C ALA A 325 16.37 -1.70 8.39
N LEU A 326 15.12 -2.00 8.79
CA LEU A 326 14.72 -3.31 9.28
C LEU A 326 14.79 -4.36 8.15
N GLN A 327 14.31 -4.01 6.96
CA GLN A 327 14.38 -4.89 5.80
C GLN A 327 15.83 -5.19 5.40
N SER A 328 16.74 -4.20 5.48
CA SER A 328 18.17 -4.40 5.24
C SER A 328 18.78 -5.41 6.24
N VAL A 329 18.47 -5.28 7.53
CA VAL A 329 18.98 -6.20 8.57
C VAL A 329 18.44 -7.63 8.36
N ILE A 330 17.16 -7.77 8.02
CA ILE A 330 16.54 -9.08 7.73
C ILE A 330 17.22 -9.71 6.50
N THR A 331 17.36 -8.95 5.41
CA THR A 331 17.97 -9.41 4.16
C THR A 331 19.43 -9.86 4.37
N LYS A 332 20.23 -9.10 5.11
CA LYS A 332 21.62 -9.46 5.43
C LYS A 332 21.76 -10.71 6.33
N SER A 333 20.68 -11.12 6.98
CA SER A 333 20.68 -12.28 7.89
C SER A 333 20.35 -13.60 7.19
N VAL A 334 20.02 -13.57 5.90
CA VAL A 334 19.64 -14.74 5.08
C VAL A 334 20.64 -14.91 3.95
N PRO A 335 21.06 -16.15 3.61
CA PRO A 335 21.99 -16.43 2.51
C PRO A 335 21.52 -15.87 1.17
N SER A 336 22.47 -15.52 0.29
CA SER A 336 22.18 -14.87 -0.99
C SER A 336 21.33 -15.74 -1.94
N ASN A 337 21.48 -17.06 -1.87
CA ASN A 337 20.72 -18.02 -2.67
C ASN A 337 19.25 -18.19 -2.20
N GLU A 338 18.89 -17.69 -1.01
CA GLU A 338 17.54 -17.76 -0.43
C GLU A 338 16.81 -16.42 -0.43
N GLN A 339 17.42 -15.36 -0.97
CA GLN A 339 16.85 -13.99 -0.99
C GLN A 339 15.49 -13.92 -1.72
N GLY A 340 15.32 -14.72 -2.78
CA GLY A 340 14.06 -14.80 -3.50
C GLY A 340 12.91 -15.36 -2.64
N GLU A 341 13.18 -16.43 -1.87
CA GLU A 341 12.21 -17.01 -0.94
C GLU A 341 11.86 -16.03 0.19
N LEU A 342 12.88 -15.34 0.72
CA LEU A 342 12.68 -14.28 1.73
C LEU A 342 11.76 -13.16 1.22
N GLN A 343 12.03 -12.60 0.04
CA GLN A 343 11.20 -11.52 -0.51
C GLN A 343 9.77 -12.00 -0.78
N GLY A 344 9.60 -13.22 -1.26
CA GLY A 344 8.27 -13.84 -1.39
C GLY A 344 7.54 -13.96 -0.05
N ALA A 345 8.24 -14.38 1.01
CA ALA A 345 7.68 -14.48 2.35
C ALA A 345 7.28 -13.11 2.93
N LEU A 346 8.13 -12.09 2.78
CA LEU A 346 7.85 -10.72 3.23
C LEU A 346 6.64 -10.13 2.48
N THR A 347 6.53 -10.34 1.18
CA THR A 347 5.39 -9.89 0.38
C THR A 347 4.10 -10.59 0.81
N SER A 348 4.15 -11.91 1.07
CA SER A 348 3.00 -12.67 1.57
C SER A 348 2.54 -12.20 2.94
N LEU A 349 3.49 -11.86 3.85
CA LEU A 349 3.18 -11.27 5.15
C LEU A 349 2.51 -9.91 5.00
N MET A 350 3.04 -9.03 4.16
CA MET A 350 2.44 -7.72 3.89
C MET A 350 1.01 -7.87 3.36
N SER A 351 0.78 -8.79 2.43
CA SER A 351 -0.56 -9.08 1.91
C SER A 351 -1.49 -9.63 2.98
N ALA A 352 -1.02 -10.53 3.86
CA ALA A 352 -1.82 -11.05 4.97
C ALA A 352 -2.22 -9.95 5.96
N THR A 353 -1.30 -9.02 6.27
CA THR A 353 -1.63 -7.86 7.13
C THR A 353 -2.62 -6.91 6.47
N SER A 354 -2.61 -6.81 5.13
CA SER A 354 -3.58 -6.01 4.37
C SER A 354 -4.99 -6.62 4.36
N ILE A 355 -5.11 -7.93 4.59
CA ILE A 355 -6.41 -8.60 4.77
C ILE A 355 -6.98 -8.29 6.16
N ILE A 356 -6.17 -8.38 7.21
CA ILE A 356 -6.61 -8.27 8.60
C ILE A 356 -6.66 -6.81 9.08
N GLY A 357 -5.69 -6.00 8.69
CA GLY A 357 -5.47 -4.65 9.20
C GLY A 357 -6.66 -3.70 9.00
N PRO A 358 -7.15 -3.50 7.77
CA PRO A 358 -8.25 -2.58 7.53
C PRO A 358 -9.52 -2.89 8.34
N PRO A 359 -10.10 -4.12 8.30
CA PRO A 359 -11.29 -4.40 9.08
C PRO A 359 -11.04 -4.31 10.59
N MET A 360 -9.87 -4.71 11.08
CA MET A 360 -9.52 -4.60 12.49
C MET A 360 -9.54 -3.13 12.96
N MET A 361 -8.87 -2.25 12.22
CA MET A 361 -8.73 -0.85 12.58
C MET A 361 -10.04 -0.07 12.41
N THR A 362 -10.79 -0.32 11.33
CA THR A 362 -12.06 0.38 11.10
C THR A 362 -13.20 -0.12 12.00
N ASN A 363 -13.26 -1.41 12.34
CA ASN A 363 -14.23 -1.89 13.34
C ASN A 363 -13.90 -1.36 14.74
N LEU A 364 -12.60 -1.19 15.07
CA LEU A 364 -12.21 -0.55 16.33
C LEU A 364 -12.63 0.93 16.35
N PHE A 365 -12.50 1.65 15.24
CA PHE A 365 -13.01 3.01 15.10
C PHE A 365 -14.53 3.03 15.30
N TYR A 366 -15.27 2.20 14.56
CA TYR A 366 -16.72 2.07 14.70
C TYR A 366 -17.13 1.79 16.15
N PHE A 367 -16.49 0.81 16.81
CA PHE A 367 -16.81 0.41 18.19
C PHE A 367 -16.75 1.57 19.18
N PHE A 368 -15.85 2.53 19.00
CA PHE A 368 -15.67 3.67 19.88
C PHE A 368 -16.31 4.98 19.40
N THR A 369 -17.03 4.95 18.27
CA THR A 369 -17.65 6.17 17.68
C THR A 369 -19.13 6.04 17.38
N HIS A 370 -19.71 4.84 17.41
CA HIS A 370 -21.17 4.67 17.23
C HIS A 370 -21.95 5.10 18.49
N ASP A 371 -23.26 5.36 18.34
CA ASP A 371 -24.10 5.94 19.41
C ASP A 371 -24.15 5.12 20.70
N GLU A 372 -24.02 3.79 20.63
CA GLU A 372 -24.03 2.89 21.79
C GLU A 372 -22.63 2.61 22.34
N ALA A 373 -21.60 3.38 21.94
CA ALA A 373 -20.24 3.18 22.41
C ALA A 373 -20.16 3.37 23.95
N PRO A 374 -19.37 2.56 24.66
CA PRO A 374 -19.22 2.68 26.11
C PRO A 374 -18.61 4.03 26.54
N PHE A 375 -17.80 4.61 25.69
CA PHE A 375 -17.26 5.99 25.72
C PHE A 375 -16.74 6.35 24.34
N GLU A 376 -16.78 7.63 24.02
CA GLU A 376 -16.29 8.09 22.72
C GLU A 376 -14.76 8.20 22.71
N PHE A 377 -14.11 7.46 21.77
CA PHE A 377 -12.67 7.55 21.54
C PHE A 377 -12.32 7.28 20.08
N SER A 378 -12.57 8.24 19.23
CA SER A 378 -12.27 8.14 17.78
C SER A 378 -10.81 7.84 17.46
N GLY A 379 -9.88 8.15 18.36
CA GLY A 379 -8.44 7.86 18.24
C GLY A 379 -8.03 6.41 18.51
N ALA A 380 -8.96 5.52 18.89
CA ALA A 380 -8.67 4.15 19.29
C ALA A 380 -7.80 3.36 18.29
N PRO A 381 -8.00 3.42 16.95
CA PRO A 381 -7.12 2.73 16.00
C PRO A 381 -5.67 3.21 16.07
N PHE A 382 -5.45 4.52 16.21
CA PHE A 382 -4.10 5.08 16.31
C PHE A 382 -3.46 4.72 17.66
N PHE A 383 -4.25 4.65 18.73
CA PHE A 383 -3.77 4.22 20.05
C PHE A 383 -3.38 2.74 20.04
N LEU A 384 -4.17 1.86 19.41
CA LEU A 384 -3.78 0.47 19.21
C LEU A 384 -2.51 0.37 18.39
N ALA A 385 -2.40 1.13 17.32
CA ALA A 385 -1.19 1.18 16.48
C ALA A 385 0.05 1.64 17.26
N PHE A 386 -0.10 2.62 18.17
CA PHE A 386 0.96 3.01 19.10
C PHE A 386 1.40 1.84 20.00
N ILE A 387 0.45 1.07 20.56
CA ILE A 387 0.76 -0.10 21.38
C ILE A 387 1.54 -1.14 20.56
N LEU A 388 1.09 -1.44 19.34
CA LEU A 388 1.78 -2.38 18.44
C LEU A 388 3.20 -1.92 18.11
N MET A 389 3.41 -0.62 17.90
CA MET A 389 4.74 -0.05 17.68
C MET A 389 5.61 -0.14 18.93
N ALA A 390 5.08 0.14 20.12
CA ALA A 390 5.80 -0.01 21.38
C ALA A 390 6.23 -1.47 21.62
N ILE A 391 5.35 -2.43 21.35
CA ILE A 391 5.68 -3.86 21.39
C ILE A 391 6.77 -4.19 20.36
N SER A 392 6.69 -3.63 19.14
CA SER A 392 7.71 -3.81 18.10
C SER A 392 9.08 -3.32 18.54
N VAL A 393 9.17 -2.19 19.26
CA VAL A 393 10.42 -1.70 19.85
C VAL A 393 11.03 -2.74 20.82
N VAL A 394 10.21 -3.28 21.73
CA VAL A 394 10.65 -4.26 22.74
C VAL A 394 11.13 -5.55 22.07
N ILE A 395 10.36 -6.06 21.10
CA ILE A 395 10.73 -7.27 20.34
C ILE A 395 12.03 -7.06 19.57
N THR A 396 12.17 -5.93 18.88
CA THR A 396 13.39 -5.59 18.11
C THR A 396 14.60 -5.48 19.03
N TYR A 397 14.46 -4.85 20.21
CA TYR A 397 15.51 -4.77 21.21
C TYR A 397 15.96 -6.17 21.67
N SER A 398 15.00 -7.03 21.98
CA SER A 398 15.25 -8.41 22.42
C SER A 398 15.94 -9.24 21.33
N ALA A 399 15.52 -9.09 20.07
CA ALA A 399 16.12 -9.77 18.92
C ALA A 399 17.60 -9.36 18.72
N PHE A 400 17.92 -8.07 18.78
CA PHE A 400 19.30 -7.60 18.66
C PHE A 400 20.18 -8.01 19.85
N LYS A 401 19.62 -8.03 21.08
CA LYS A 401 20.34 -8.50 22.27
C LYS A 401 20.72 -9.98 22.16
N LYS A 402 19.81 -10.82 21.63
CA LYS A 402 20.06 -12.24 21.36
C LYS A 402 21.16 -12.43 20.32
N LYS A 403 21.12 -11.66 19.23
CA LYS A 403 22.13 -11.71 18.14
C LYS A 403 23.55 -11.30 18.58
N ARG A 404 23.68 -10.47 19.62
CA ARG A 404 25.01 -10.09 20.20
C ARG A 404 25.63 -11.17 21.10
N LYS A 405 24.84 -12.17 21.52
CA LYS A 405 25.29 -13.23 22.43
C LYS A 405 25.73 -14.51 21.70
N ILE A 406 25.45 -14.58 20.40
CA ILE A 406 25.91 -15.62 19.48
C ILE A 406 27.11 -15.10 18.69
#